data_6b8dcf6a01d28c46fdecf3a866fb45ef
#
_entry.id   6b8dcf6a01d28c46fdecf3a866fb45ef
#
_cell.length_a   1.000
_cell.length_b   1.000
_cell.length_c   1.000
_cell.angle_alpha   90.00
_cell.angle_beta   90.00
_cell.angle_gamma   90.00
#
_symmetry.space_group_name_H-M   'P 1'
#
loop_
_entity.id
_entity.type
_entity.pdbx_description
1 polymer ?
#
loop_
_entity_poly.entity_id
_entity_poly.type
_entity_poly.pdbx_seq_one_letter_code
_entity_poly.pdbx_strand_id
1 'polypeptide(L)'
;MEPAAQAPGTYPRMTMHEVEDQPVKEFTGFKHWRLGLLLIPAFFLWMWATNPMVVVVDGIGEVEVPATSALLTYSVLGQGADPTSAINDVNNKVIATEVVLQNVGQGDISKSQVQVAPSAAGGYQAVISVGAKTADISTLQDLISRLYAAGAIVVSQPILSINEPEAYEDQAFNLALKDAKQKAGVLGNKNWRFIRRMTGISQTGASSTSTSTKGADSDTETGNPETINSAVFKVSQAVTVSYKMW
;
A
#
# COMPACT_ATOMS: atom_id res chain seq x y z
N MET A 1 -23.33 13.97 -116.92
CA MET A 1 -22.31 13.05 -116.48
C MET A 1 -22.81 12.36 -115.24
N GLU A 2 -23.31 11.23 -115.42
CA GLU A 2 -23.91 10.36 -114.38
C GLU A 2 -22.91 9.29 -114.02
N PRO A 3 -22.68 9.06 -112.77
CA PRO A 3 -21.89 7.84 -112.36
C PRO A 3 -22.84 6.74 -111.97
N ALA A 4 -22.44 5.58 -112.35
CA ALA A 4 -23.07 4.31 -112.38
C ALA A 4 -23.45 3.75 -110.98
N ALA A 5 -24.63 3.12 -110.98
CA ALA A 5 -25.14 2.35 -109.86
C ALA A 5 -24.24 1.13 -109.60
N GLN A 6 -23.79 0.94 -108.29
CA GLN A 6 -23.17 -0.30 -107.81
C GLN A 6 -24.26 -1.28 -107.35
N ALA A 7 -24.11 -2.50 -107.79
CA ALA A 7 -24.94 -3.63 -107.47
C ALA A 7 -24.88 -4.06 -106.00
N PRO A 8 -25.94 -4.63 -105.41
CA PRO A 8 -25.94 -5.09 -103.99
C PRO A 8 -25.10 -6.36 -103.81
N GLY A 9 -24.16 -6.25 -102.85
CA GLY A 9 -23.33 -7.32 -102.47
C GLY A 9 -24.09 -8.49 -101.73
N THR A 10 -23.83 -9.66 -102.20
CA THR A 10 -24.37 -10.91 -101.72
C THR A 10 -23.72 -11.19 -100.33
N TYR A 11 -24.52 -11.13 -99.31
CA TYR A 11 -24.05 -11.54 -97.97
C TYR A 11 -23.94 -13.08 -97.93
N PRO A 12 -22.79 -13.63 -97.36
CA PRO A 12 -22.72 -15.07 -97.16
C PRO A 12 -23.62 -15.47 -96.01
N ARG A 13 -24.41 -16.49 -96.22
CA ARG A 13 -25.29 -17.16 -95.30
C ARG A 13 -24.41 -17.80 -94.24
N MET A 14 -24.39 -17.26 -93.01
CA MET A 14 -23.73 -17.95 -91.85
C MET A 14 -24.54 -19.23 -91.54
N THR A 15 -23.93 -20.31 -91.69
CA THR A 15 -24.39 -21.61 -91.20
C THR A 15 -24.29 -21.55 -89.64
N MET A 16 -25.44 -21.83 -88.99
CA MET A 16 -25.43 -22.05 -87.53
C MET A 16 -24.54 -23.24 -87.26
N HIS A 17 -23.37 -22.98 -86.72
CA HIS A 17 -22.62 -24.00 -86.04
C HIS A 17 -23.39 -24.39 -84.80
N GLU A 18 -23.74 -25.64 -84.73
CA GLU A 18 -24.24 -26.38 -83.60
C GLU A 18 -23.35 -26.02 -82.43
N VAL A 19 -23.95 -25.32 -81.44
CA VAL A 19 -23.30 -25.02 -80.17
C VAL A 19 -23.21 -26.34 -79.43
N GLU A 20 -22.07 -26.96 -79.58
CA GLU A 20 -21.69 -28.14 -78.77
C GLU A 20 -21.88 -27.78 -77.32
N ASP A 21 -22.84 -28.39 -76.64
CA ASP A 21 -23.10 -28.28 -75.21
C ASP A 21 -21.86 -28.74 -74.45
N GLN A 22 -20.92 -27.83 -74.19
CA GLN A 22 -19.80 -28.10 -73.29
C GLN A 22 -20.42 -28.22 -71.87
N PRO A 23 -20.17 -29.34 -71.20
CA PRO A 23 -20.66 -29.48 -69.81
C PRO A 23 -20.06 -28.37 -68.98
N VAL A 24 -20.91 -27.50 -68.44
CA VAL A 24 -20.53 -26.49 -67.46
C VAL A 24 -19.85 -27.23 -66.29
N LYS A 25 -18.53 -27.16 -66.23
CA LYS A 25 -17.81 -27.65 -65.04
C LYS A 25 -18.35 -26.91 -63.86
N GLU A 26 -19.25 -27.57 -63.13
CA GLU A 26 -19.66 -27.09 -61.81
C GLU A 26 -18.43 -26.79 -60.98
N PHE A 27 -18.17 -25.52 -60.74
CA PHE A 27 -17.05 -25.05 -59.91
C PHE A 27 -17.32 -25.46 -58.48
N THR A 28 -17.06 -26.73 -58.14
CA THR A 28 -17.20 -27.30 -56.80
C THR A 28 -16.22 -26.68 -55.77
N GLY A 29 -15.49 -25.60 -56.21
CA GLY A 29 -14.60 -24.81 -55.35
C GLY A 29 -15.28 -23.97 -54.28
N PHE A 30 -16.60 -23.73 -54.37
CA PHE A 30 -17.28 -22.83 -53.46
C PHE A 30 -17.50 -23.39 -52.03
N LYS A 31 -17.50 -24.72 -51.88
CA LYS A 31 -17.62 -25.39 -50.56
C LYS A 31 -16.36 -25.24 -49.72
N HIS A 32 -15.18 -25.24 -50.32
CA HIS A 32 -13.91 -25.14 -49.62
C HIS A 32 -13.54 -23.69 -49.27
N TRP A 33 -14.09 -22.68 -50.00
CA TRP A 33 -13.86 -21.28 -49.68
C TRP A 33 -14.52 -20.86 -48.37
N ARG A 34 -15.72 -21.40 -48.08
CA ARG A 34 -16.38 -21.19 -46.76
C ARG A 34 -15.59 -21.77 -45.61
N LEU A 35 -14.90 -22.89 -45.79
CA LEU A 35 -13.98 -23.48 -44.81
C LEU A 35 -12.71 -22.63 -44.65
N GLY A 36 -12.15 -22.09 -45.74
CA GLY A 36 -11.00 -21.18 -45.71
C GLY A 36 -11.32 -19.87 -44.98
N LEU A 37 -12.55 -19.34 -45.17
CA LEU A 37 -13.01 -18.11 -44.54
C LEU A 37 -13.20 -18.27 -43.01
N LEU A 38 -13.46 -19.49 -42.51
CA LEU A 38 -13.50 -19.82 -41.08
C LEU A 38 -12.13 -20.09 -40.49
N LEU A 39 -11.16 -20.58 -41.29
CA LEU A 39 -9.79 -20.84 -40.84
C LEU A 39 -8.99 -19.55 -40.57
N ILE A 40 -9.27 -18.48 -41.32
CA ILE A 40 -8.60 -17.17 -41.15
C ILE A 40 -8.87 -16.61 -39.74
N PRO A 41 -10.11 -16.41 -39.27
CA PRO A 41 -10.34 -15.94 -37.92
C PRO A 41 -9.89 -16.92 -36.84
N ALA A 42 -9.96 -18.23 -37.10
CA ALA A 42 -9.41 -19.23 -36.18
C ALA A 42 -7.89 -19.12 -36.05
N PHE A 43 -7.16 -18.88 -37.13
CA PHE A 43 -5.72 -18.63 -37.12
C PHE A 43 -5.37 -17.33 -36.36
N PHE A 44 -6.13 -16.25 -36.58
CA PHE A 44 -5.95 -14.99 -35.84
C PHE A 44 -6.23 -15.17 -34.35
N LEU A 45 -7.29 -15.91 -33.99
CA LEU A 45 -7.60 -16.24 -32.60
C LEU A 45 -6.51 -17.08 -31.96
N TRP A 46 -5.97 -18.05 -32.69
CA TRP A 46 -4.87 -18.89 -32.21
C TRP A 46 -3.57 -18.07 -32.05
N MET A 47 -3.24 -17.22 -32.99
CA MET A 47 -2.09 -16.31 -32.91
C MET A 47 -2.24 -15.30 -31.75
N TRP A 48 -3.45 -14.80 -31.52
CA TRP A 48 -3.75 -13.91 -30.41
C TRP A 48 -3.64 -14.64 -29.07
N ALA A 49 -4.13 -15.86 -28.97
CA ALA A 49 -4.07 -16.67 -27.76
C ALA A 49 -2.65 -17.14 -27.41
N THR A 50 -1.78 -17.36 -28.42
CA THR A 50 -0.40 -17.82 -28.22
C THR A 50 0.59 -16.70 -27.90
N ASN A 51 0.25 -15.43 -28.16
CA ASN A 51 1.11 -14.28 -27.90
C ASN A 51 0.55 -13.38 -26.76
N PRO A 52 0.61 -13.83 -25.49
CA PRO A 52 0.17 -13.01 -24.38
C PRO A 52 1.16 -11.85 -24.14
N MET A 53 0.62 -10.69 -23.87
CA MET A 53 1.38 -9.54 -23.41
C MET A 53 1.63 -9.67 -21.91
N VAL A 54 2.87 -9.53 -21.48
CA VAL A 54 3.21 -9.43 -20.05
C VAL A 54 3.30 -7.97 -19.67
N VAL A 55 2.53 -7.58 -18.68
CA VAL A 55 2.51 -6.21 -18.15
C VAL A 55 2.86 -6.28 -16.67
N VAL A 56 3.84 -5.47 -16.28
CA VAL A 56 4.23 -5.28 -14.89
C VAL A 56 3.67 -3.94 -14.43
N VAL A 57 2.98 -3.93 -13.31
CA VAL A 57 2.30 -2.75 -12.77
C VAL A 57 2.62 -2.61 -11.30
N ASP A 58 3.00 -1.41 -10.90
CA ASP A 58 3.20 -1.06 -9.50
C ASP A 58 1.91 -0.48 -8.93
N GLY A 59 1.50 -1.03 -7.79
CA GLY A 59 0.40 -0.54 -6.99
C GLY A 59 0.90 0.04 -5.67
N ILE A 60 0.26 1.10 -5.21
CA ILE A 60 0.53 1.74 -3.93
C ILE A 60 -0.76 1.75 -3.14
N GLY A 61 -0.67 1.32 -1.88
CA GLY A 61 -1.77 1.39 -0.92
C GLY A 61 -1.34 2.18 0.30
N GLU A 62 -2.17 3.07 0.76
CA GLU A 62 -1.93 3.92 1.91
C GLU A 62 -3.12 3.88 2.85
N VAL A 63 -2.84 3.76 4.15
CA VAL A 63 -3.84 3.78 5.22
C VAL A 63 -3.40 4.81 6.26
N GLU A 64 -4.28 5.73 6.59
CA GLU A 64 -4.07 6.68 7.68
C GLU A 64 -4.68 6.11 8.96
N VAL A 65 -3.87 6.00 10.01
CA VAL A 65 -4.24 5.42 11.29
C VAL A 65 -3.90 6.40 12.40
N PRO A 66 -4.85 6.76 13.27
CA PRO A 66 -4.52 7.55 14.45
C PRO A 66 -3.61 6.76 15.39
N ALA A 67 -2.76 7.44 16.15
CA ALA A 67 -1.98 6.81 17.19
C ALA A 67 -2.94 6.08 18.17
N THR A 68 -2.60 4.85 18.52
CA THR A 68 -3.41 4.00 19.43
C THR A 68 -2.70 3.69 20.73
N SER A 69 -1.41 4.04 20.86
CA SER A 69 -0.64 3.85 22.07
C SER A 69 0.48 4.88 22.17
N ALA A 70 0.96 5.07 23.40
CA ALA A 70 2.11 5.91 23.68
C ALA A 70 3.08 5.19 24.62
N LEU A 71 4.37 5.30 24.35
CA LEU A 71 5.42 4.91 25.26
C LEU A 71 5.91 6.13 26.02
N LEU A 72 5.74 6.10 27.32
CA LEU A 72 6.16 7.14 28.25
C LEU A 72 7.40 6.64 29.01
N THR A 73 8.46 7.44 29.04
CA THR A 73 9.65 7.16 29.85
C THR A 73 9.83 8.28 30.86
N TYR A 74 10.05 7.92 32.12
CA TYR A 74 10.31 8.87 33.18
C TYR A 74 11.42 8.40 34.10
N SER A 75 12.04 9.33 34.83
CA SER A 75 13.09 9.03 35.78
C SER A 75 12.69 9.47 37.19
N VAL A 76 13.07 8.66 38.17
CA VAL A 76 12.84 8.91 39.58
C VAL A 76 14.18 9.02 40.28
N LEU A 77 14.32 9.99 41.18
CA LEU A 77 15.53 10.25 41.96
C LEU A 77 15.27 10.00 43.43
N GLY A 78 16.06 9.14 44.03
CA GLY A 78 16.17 8.96 45.49
C GLY A 78 17.44 9.61 46.02
N GLN A 79 17.40 10.08 47.25
CA GLN A 79 18.55 10.65 47.96
C GLN A 79 18.71 10.03 49.35
N GLY A 80 19.97 9.91 49.82
CA GLY A 80 20.26 9.35 51.09
C GLY A 80 21.66 9.70 51.58
N ALA A 81 21.86 9.56 52.90
CA ALA A 81 23.18 9.75 53.51
C ALA A 81 24.20 8.65 53.09
N ASP A 82 23.69 7.48 52.76
CA ASP A 82 24.45 6.31 52.30
C ASP A 82 23.75 5.69 51.04
N PRO A 83 24.46 4.82 50.29
CA PRO A 83 23.91 4.19 49.10
C PRO A 83 22.60 3.43 49.32
N THR A 84 22.47 2.75 50.45
CA THR A 84 21.31 1.91 50.78
C THR A 84 20.07 2.78 51.04
N SER A 85 20.20 3.89 51.77
CA SER A 85 19.11 4.82 52.01
C SER A 85 18.65 5.50 50.73
N ALA A 86 19.58 5.84 49.82
CA ALA A 86 19.25 6.39 48.52
C ALA A 86 18.45 5.40 47.62
N ILE A 87 18.84 4.11 47.65
CA ILE A 87 18.15 3.02 46.96
C ILE A 87 16.75 2.83 47.55
N ASN A 88 16.60 2.84 48.86
CA ASN A 88 15.29 2.68 49.49
C ASN A 88 14.37 3.85 49.19
N ASP A 89 14.86 5.09 49.15
CA ASP A 89 14.08 6.27 48.81
C ASP A 89 13.60 6.22 47.35
N VAL A 90 14.49 5.86 46.39
CA VAL A 90 14.08 5.76 44.97
C VAL A 90 13.04 4.64 44.77
N ASN A 91 13.21 3.50 45.44
CA ASN A 91 12.26 2.39 45.36
C ASN A 91 10.86 2.78 45.90
N ASN A 92 10.80 3.47 47.03
CA ASN A 92 9.52 3.97 47.56
C ASN A 92 8.81 4.93 46.58
N LYS A 93 9.54 5.84 45.97
CA LYS A 93 9.01 6.75 44.97
C LYS A 93 8.59 6.01 43.70
N VAL A 94 9.33 5.01 43.25
CA VAL A 94 8.95 4.15 42.13
C VAL A 94 7.65 3.43 42.41
N ILE A 95 7.45 2.88 43.60
CA ILE A 95 6.19 2.22 44.01
C ILE A 95 5.04 3.24 43.94
N ALA A 96 5.25 4.47 44.42
CA ALA A 96 4.22 5.53 44.34
C ALA A 96 3.85 5.87 42.87
N THR A 97 4.83 5.96 41.98
CA THR A 97 4.57 6.19 40.55
C THR A 97 3.91 5.00 39.86
N GLU A 98 4.21 3.76 40.25
CA GLU A 98 3.55 2.56 39.76
C GLU A 98 2.07 2.48 40.13
N VAL A 99 1.72 2.89 41.34
CA VAL A 99 0.32 2.99 41.78
C VAL A 99 -0.45 3.98 40.88
N VAL A 100 0.17 5.09 40.48
CA VAL A 100 -0.44 6.03 39.52
C VAL A 100 -0.66 5.36 38.17
N LEU A 101 0.32 4.63 37.66
CA LEU A 101 0.22 3.90 36.36
C LEU A 101 -0.87 2.82 36.41
N GLN A 102 -0.92 2.01 37.49
CA GLN A 102 -1.93 0.96 37.65
C GLN A 102 -3.36 1.52 37.66
N ASN A 103 -3.57 2.68 38.30
CA ASN A 103 -4.87 3.34 38.35
C ASN A 103 -5.37 3.83 37.00
N VAL A 104 -4.48 3.98 36.01
CA VAL A 104 -4.81 4.38 34.63
C VAL A 104 -4.86 3.15 33.69
N GLY A 105 -4.76 1.92 34.25
CA GLY A 105 -4.86 0.68 33.46
C GLY A 105 -3.62 0.35 32.63
N GLN A 106 -2.44 0.79 33.08
CA GLN A 106 -1.17 0.50 32.40
C GLN A 106 -0.71 -0.93 32.68
N GLY A 107 -0.46 -1.72 31.62
CA GLY A 107 -0.06 -3.13 31.75
C GLY A 107 1.44 -3.39 31.69
N ASP A 108 2.15 -2.72 30.79
CA ASP A 108 3.55 -3.01 30.52
C ASP A 108 4.47 -1.94 31.12
N ILE A 109 5.02 -2.23 32.29
CA ILE A 109 5.99 -1.38 32.98
C ILE A 109 7.37 -2.05 32.89
N SER A 110 8.35 -1.34 32.34
CA SER A 110 9.75 -1.73 32.28
C SER A 110 10.59 -0.82 33.19
N LYS A 111 11.54 -1.38 33.94
CA LYS A 111 12.43 -0.63 34.81
C LYS A 111 13.89 -0.86 34.44
N SER A 112 14.68 0.21 34.42
CA SER A 112 16.13 0.09 34.31
C SER A 112 16.76 -0.41 35.64
N GLN A 113 18.03 -0.74 35.58
CA GLN A 113 18.79 -0.95 36.80
C GLN A 113 18.98 0.38 37.57
N VAL A 114 19.03 0.28 38.92
CA VAL A 114 19.31 1.41 39.78
C VAL A 114 20.75 1.87 39.55
N GLN A 115 20.92 3.14 39.24
CA GLN A 115 22.23 3.77 39.18
C GLN A 115 22.45 4.61 40.43
N VAL A 116 23.52 4.32 41.20
CA VAL A 116 23.85 5.05 42.40
C VAL A 116 25.15 5.82 42.18
N ALA A 117 25.16 7.08 42.59
CA ALA A 117 26.32 7.96 42.51
C ALA A 117 26.41 8.88 43.73
N PRO A 118 27.59 9.37 44.09
CA PRO A 118 27.75 10.42 45.10
C PRO A 118 27.01 11.69 44.61
N SER A 119 26.32 12.37 45.52
CA SER A 119 25.64 13.65 45.22
C SER A 119 26.58 14.82 45.46
N ALA A 120 26.54 15.83 44.57
CA ALA A 120 27.30 17.04 44.75
C ALA A 120 26.92 17.87 45.99
N ALA A 121 25.67 17.66 46.49
CA ALA A 121 25.19 18.28 47.73
C ALA A 121 25.59 17.50 48.98
N GLY A 122 26.36 16.41 48.87
CA GLY A 122 26.69 15.46 49.92
C GLY A 122 25.75 14.28 49.98
N GLY A 123 26.25 13.12 50.44
CA GLY A 123 25.52 11.86 50.43
C GLY A 123 25.50 11.16 49.08
N TYR A 124 24.44 10.39 48.80
CA TYR A 124 24.30 9.58 47.60
C TYR A 124 22.96 9.85 46.94
N GLN A 125 22.96 9.69 45.64
CA GLN A 125 21.74 9.72 44.82
C GLN A 125 21.57 8.42 44.04
N ALA A 126 20.35 7.96 43.95
CA ALA A 126 19.96 6.78 43.17
C ALA A 126 18.95 7.18 42.11
N VAL A 127 19.14 6.74 40.89
CA VAL A 127 18.23 7.05 39.74
C VAL A 127 17.76 5.75 39.14
N ILE A 128 16.46 5.69 38.87
CA ILE A 128 15.80 4.62 38.09
C ILE A 128 15.03 5.28 36.94
N SER A 129 15.17 4.74 35.73
CA SER A 129 14.31 5.09 34.62
C SER A 129 13.22 4.02 34.43
N VAL A 130 12.00 4.46 34.28
CA VAL A 130 10.81 3.61 34.11
C VAL A 130 10.15 3.92 32.79
N GLY A 131 9.90 2.87 32.00
CA GLY A 131 9.11 2.94 30.76
C GLY A 131 7.72 2.36 30.99
N ALA A 132 6.69 3.04 30.53
CA ALA A 132 5.30 2.59 30.61
C ALA A 132 4.61 2.78 29.28
N LYS A 133 3.89 1.75 28.80
CA LYS A 133 3.09 1.82 27.59
C LYS A 133 1.62 2.08 27.97
N THR A 134 1.02 3.13 27.37
CA THR A 134 -0.40 3.45 27.53
C THR A 134 -1.17 3.27 26.23
N ALA A 135 -2.38 2.72 26.32
CA ALA A 135 -3.32 2.68 25.22
C ALA A 135 -4.23 3.92 25.16
N ASP A 136 -4.30 4.70 26.26
CA ASP A 136 -5.13 5.90 26.30
C ASP A 136 -4.27 7.16 26.16
N ILE A 137 -4.23 7.71 24.96
CA ILE A 137 -3.47 8.93 24.63
C ILE A 137 -4.17 10.18 25.20
N SER A 138 -5.48 10.14 25.36
CA SER A 138 -6.26 11.32 25.80
C SER A 138 -5.95 11.71 27.25
N THR A 139 -5.60 10.74 28.09
CA THR A 139 -5.27 10.96 29.50
C THR A 139 -3.78 11.21 29.76
N LEU A 140 -2.97 11.22 28.70
CA LEU A 140 -1.50 11.27 28.81
C LEU A 140 -1.01 12.51 29.55
N GLN A 141 -1.61 13.69 29.34
CA GLN A 141 -1.21 14.92 30.00
C GLN A 141 -1.52 14.91 31.49
N ASP A 142 -2.68 14.39 31.86
CA ASP A 142 -3.06 14.19 33.27
C ASP A 142 -2.13 13.16 33.95
N LEU A 143 -1.80 12.08 33.26
CA LEU A 143 -0.86 11.07 33.71
C LEU A 143 0.52 11.66 33.98
N ILE A 144 1.06 12.47 33.08
CA ILE A 144 2.34 13.16 33.27
C ILE A 144 2.31 14.02 34.53
N SER A 145 1.24 14.79 34.71
CA SER A 145 1.09 15.65 35.88
C SER A 145 1.06 14.85 37.19
N ARG A 146 0.37 13.72 37.22
CA ARG A 146 0.31 12.80 38.37
C ARG A 146 1.66 12.12 38.64
N LEU A 147 2.41 11.78 37.60
CA LEU A 147 3.76 11.19 37.77
C LEU A 147 4.73 12.20 38.42
N TYR A 148 4.69 13.49 38.03
CA TYR A 148 5.45 14.52 38.71
C TYR A 148 5.03 14.66 40.18
N ALA A 149 3.73 14.63 40.46
CA ALA A 149 3.23 14.69 41.83
C ALA A 149 3.63 13.46 42.68
N ALA A 150 3.82 12.30 42.05
CA ALA A 150 4.26 11.06 42.68
C ALA A 150 5.79 10.95 42.88
N GLY A 151 6.59 11.88 42.33
CA GLY A 151 8.03 11.96 42.53
C GLY A 151 8.91 11.71 41.31
N ALA A 152 8.33 11.68 40.10
CA ALA A 152 9.11 11.71 38.88
C ALA A 152 9.84 13.07 38.75
N ILE A 153 11.11 13.05 38.39
CA ILE A 153 11.92 14.28 38.22
C ILE A 153 11.99 14.73 36.77
N VAL A 154 11.96 13.77 35.86
CA VAL A 154 11.99 14.01 34.42
C VAL A 154 10.99 13.07 33.77
N VAL A 155 10.14 13.58 32.92
CA VAL A 155 9.29 12.79 32.05
C VAL A 155 9.67 13.14 30.62
N SER A 156 10.13 12.15 29.85
CA SER A 156 10.48 12.34 28.44
C SER A 156 9.25 12.55 27.58
N GLN A 157 9.42 13.19 26.43
CA GLN A 157 8.33 13.32 25.47
C GLN A 157 7.81 11.94 25.07
N PRO A 158 6.49 11.70 25.14
CA PRO A 158 5.90 10.43 24.78
C PRO A 158 6.14 10.06 23.32
N ILE A 159 6.49 8.80 23.09
CA ILE A 159 6.63 8.25 21.74
C ILE A 159 5.30 7.58 21.39
N LEU A 160 4.60 8.16 20.44
CA LEU A 160 3.33 7.61 19.94
C LEU A 160 3.59 6.44 19.01
N SER A 161 2.72 5.44 19.06
CA SER A 161 2.81 4.25 18.21
C SER A 161 1.41 3.70 17.87
N ILE A 162 1.39 2.76 16.94
CA ILE A 162 0.19 2.02 16.57
C ILE A 162 0.25 0.64 17.23
N ASN A 163 -0.84 0.21 17.86
CA ASN A 163 -0.99 -1.19 18.25
C ASN A 163 -1.33 -2.02 17.01
N GLU A 164 -0.74 -3.23 16.91
CA GLU A 164 -0.99 -4.18 15.84
C GLU A 164 -0.79 -3.59 14.43
N PRO A 165 0.43 -3.07 14.14
CA PRO A 165 0.71 -2.45 12.83
C PRO A 165 0.46 -3.40 11.65
N GLU A 166 0.62 -4.72 11.86
CA GLU A 166 0.42 -5.77 10.85
C GLU A 166 -0.98 -5.72 10.22
N ALA A 167 -2.03 -5.46 11.02
CA ALA A 167 -3.40 -5.37 10.51
C ALA A 167 -3.58 -4.20 9.53
N TYR A 168 -2.88 -3.10 9.75
CA TYR A 168 -2.91 -1.93 8.86
C TYR A 168 -1.99 -2.11 7.65
N GLU A 169 -0.90 -2.83 7.80
CA GLU A 169 -0.04 -3.24 6.71
C GLU A 169 -0.79 -4.14 5.73
N ASP A 170 -1.55 -5.11 6.22
CA ASP A 170 -2.43 -5.96 5.41
C ASP A 170 -3.51 -5.15 4.66
N GLN A 171 -4.10 -4.15 5.32
CA GLN A 171 -5.04 -3.24 4.66
C GLN A 171 -4.38 -2.44 3.56
N ALA A 172 -3.21 -1.86 3.82
CA ALA A 172 -2.43 -1.12 2.82
C ALA A 172 -2.01 -2.03 1.65
N PHE A 173 -1.60 -3.26 1.92
CA PHE A 173 -1.27 -4.25 0.91
C PHE A 173 -2.48 -4.57 0.00
N ASN A 174 -3.66 -4.78 0.59
CA ASN A 174 -4.88 -5.02 -0.17
C ASN A 174 -5.27 -3.81 -1.04
N LEU A 175 -5.07 -2.58 -0.56
CA LEU A 175 -5.27 -1.37 -1.34
C LEU A 175 -4.26 -1.27 -2.49
N ALA A 176 -2.99 -1.61 -2.25
CA ALA A 176 -1.96 -1.65 -3.28
C ALA A 176 -2.28 -2.66 -4.38
N LEU A 177 -2.75 -3.85 -4.01
CA LEU A 177 -3.22 -4.86 -4.97
C LEU A 177 -4.41 -4.37 -5.80
N LYS A 178 -5.36 -3.69 -5.16
CA LYS A 178 -6.52 -3.10 -5.84
C LYS A 178 -6.10 -2.03 -6.83
N ASP A 179 -5.16 -1.16 -6.46
CA ASP A 179 -4.61 -0.12 -7.33
C ASP A 179 -3.86 -0.74 -8.52
N ALA A 180 -2.98 -1.72 -8.28
CA ALA A 180 -2.29 -2.46 -9.35
C ALA A 180 -3.28 -3.13 -10.32
N LYS A 181 -4.35 -3.76 -9.80
CA LYS A 181 -5.39 -4.38 -10.61
C LYS A 181 -6.15 -3.35 -11.45
N GLN A 182 -6.43 -2.18 -10.91
CA GLN A 182 -7.09 -1.09 -11.62
C GLN A 182 -6.19 -0.54 -12.74
N LYS A 183 -4.93 -0.27 -12.45
CA LYS A 183 -3.95 0.19 -13.45
C LYS A 183 -3.75 -0.84 -14.57
N ALA A 184 -3.61 -2.13 -14.22
CA ALA A 184 -3.58 -3.21 -15.20
C ALA A 184 -4.86 -3.27 -16.04
N GLY A 185 -6.02 -2.94 -15.43
CA GLY A 185 -7.29 -2.82 -16.11
C GLY A 185 -7.31 -1.77 -17.20
N VAL A 186 -6.85 -0.58 -16.86
CA VAL A 186 -6.77 0.53 -17.80
C VAL A 186 -5.82 0.21 -18.97
N LEU A 187 -4.66 -0.37 -18.67
CA LEU A 187 -3.68 -0.77 -19.69
C LEU A 187 -4.23 -1.87 -20.61
N GLY A 188 -4.90 -2.87 -20.05
CA GLY A 188 -5.52 -3.94 -20.83
C GLY A 188 -6.61 -3.41 -21.76
N ASN A 189 -7.51 -2.57 -21.26
CA ASN A 189 -8.58 -1.99 -22.06
C ASN A 189 -8.04 -1.09 -23.20
N LYS A 190 -6.98 -0.33 -22.93
CA LYS A 190 -6.33 0.52 -23.93
C LYS A 190 -5.68 -0.28 -25.06
N ASN A 191 -5.27 -1.52 -24.80
CA ASN A 191 -4.63 -2.42 -25.76
C ASN A 191 -5.58 -3.51 -26.30
N TRP A 192 -6.90 -3.39 -26.10
CA TRP A 192 -7.91 -4.36 -26.53
C TRP A 192 -7.68 -5.77 -25.99
N ARG A 193 -7.07 -5.89 -24.78
CA ARG A 193 -6.78 -7.13 -24.10
C ARG A 193 -7.62 -7.25 -22.83
N PHE A 194 -8.68 -8.01 -22.91
CA PHE A 194 -9.72 -8.07 -21.87
C PHE A 194 -9.49 -9.22 -20.88
N ILE A 195 -8.80 -10.29 -21.30
CA ILE A 195 -8.51 -11.43 -20.45
C ILE A 195 -7.18 -11.18 -19.74
N ARG A 196 -7.22 -11.15 -18.41
CA ARG A 196 -6.08 -10.84 -17.54
C ARG A 196 -5.89 -11.91 -16.51
N ARG A 197 -4.69 -12.47 -16.44
CA ARG A 197 -4.31 -13.44 -15.41
C ARG A 197 -3.09 -12.92 -14.66
N MET A 198 -3.18 -12.84 -13.35
CA MET A 198 -2.05 -12.53 -12.49
C MET A 198 -1.07 -13.71 -12.54
N THR A 199 0.21 -13.43 -12.76
CA THR A 199 1.27 -14.46 -12.87
C THR A 199 2.31 -14.35 -11.77
N GLY A 200 2.44 -13.18 -11.15
CA GLY A 200 3.37 -12.99 -10.04
C GLY A 200 3.05 -11.74 -9.24
N ILE A 201 3.38 -11.79 -7.97
CA ILE A 201 3.32 -10.66 -7.04
C ILE A 201 4.68 -10.59 -6.38
N SER A 202 5.26 -9.40 -6.34
CA SER A 202 6.45 -9.10 -5.58
C SER A 202 6.17 -7.89 -4.71
N GLN A 203 6.44 -8.00 -3.44
CA GLN A 203 6.37 -6.87 -2.51
C GLN A 203 7.69 -6.09 -2.66
N THR A 204 7.61 -4.85 -3.13
CA THR A 204 8.80 -4.06 -3.50
C THR A 204 9.15 -3.03 -2.45
N GLY A 205 8.32 -2.84 -1.44
CA GLY A 205 8.54 -1.82 -0.42
C GLY A 205 8.57 -2.39 0.97
N ALA A 206 9.54 -1.96 1.77
CA ALA A 206 9.40 -2.04 3.21
C ALA A 206 8.22 -1.13 3.62
N SER A 207 7.37 -1.64 4.51
CA SER A 207 6.36 -0.83 5.20
C SER A 207 7.05 0.40 5.80
N SER A 208 6.80 1.57 5.25
CA SER A 208 7.29 2.81 5.83
C SER A 208 6.18 3.41 6.69
N THR A 209 6.35 3.33 7.99
CA THR A 209 5.47 4.03 8.93
C THR A 209 6.04 5.42 9.14
N SER A 210 5.43 6.43 8.54
CA SER A 210 5.78 7.82 8.78
C SER A 210 4.73 8.48 9.67
N THR A 211 5.18 9.16 10.71
CA THR A 211 4.29 9.96 11.56
C THR A 211 4.06 11.30 10.89
N SER A 212 2.83 11.60 10.52
CA SER A 212 2.42 12.94 10.11
C SER A 212 1.61 13.56 11.24
N THR A 213 2.11 14.64 11.81
CA THR A 213 1.33 15.51 12.68
C THR A 213 0.42 16.36 11.80
N LYS A 214 -0.85 16.02 11.73
CA LYS A 214 -1.84 16.86 11.06
C LYS A 214 -2.19 18.01 12.02
N GLY A 215 -1.56 19.17 11.80
CA GLY A 215 -1.90 20.38 12.55
C GLY A 215 -0.71 21.21 12.93
N ALA A 216 0.07 21.62 11.94
CA ALA A 216 0.81 22.86 12.03
C ALA A 216 0.78 23.47 10.63
N ASP A 217 -0.17 24.35 10.38
CA ASP A 217 0.11 25.48 9.49
C ASP A 217 1.42 26.10 9.98
N SER A 218 2.42 26.03 9.12
CA SER A 218 3.78 26.45 9.42
C SER A 218 3.91 27.97 9.36
N ASP A 219 3.22 28.69 10.24
CA ASP A 219 3.39 30.14 10.37
C ASP A 219 3.04 30.66 11.77
N THR A 220 3.41 29.95 12.84
CA THR A 220 3.50 30.63 14.14
C THR A 220 4.43 29.85 15.09
N GLU A 221 5.62 30.38 15.31
CA GLU A 221 6.49 30.12 16.44
C GLU A 221 5.74 30.42 17.75
N THR A 222 4.96 29.50 18.24
CA THR A 222 4.55 29.52 19.66
C THR A 222 4.25 28.07 20.02
N GLY A 223 5.21 27.44 20.68
CA GLY A 223 5.09 26.08 21.18
C GLY A 223 3.94 25.98 22.18
N ASN A 224 2.77 25.61 21.69
CA ASN A 224 1.65 25.24 22.53
C ASN A 224 1.67 23.72 22.69
N PRO A 225 1.76 23.17 23.90
CA PRO A 225 1.83 21.72 24.14
C PRO A 225 0.49 20.99 23.92
N GLU A 226 -0.53 21.65 23.38
CA GLU A 226 -1.88 21.07 23.22
C GLU A 226 -2.05 20.09 22.04
N THR A 227 -1.02 19.87 21.21
CA THR A 227 -1.18 19.09 19.96
C THR A 227 -0.70 17.65 20.01
N ILE A 228 -0.46 17.07 21.19
CA ILE A 228 -0.03 15.65 21.29
C ILE A 228 -1.14 14.68 20.89
N ASN A 229 -2.39 15.10 20.89
CA ASN A 229 -3.56 14.21 20.72
C ASN A 229 -3.94 13.86 19.27
N SER A 230 -3.22 14.28 18.25
CA SER A 230 -3.63 14.09 16.87
C SER A 230 -2.53 13.58 15.92
N ALA A 231 -1.60 12.79 16.42
CA ALA A 231 -0.63 12.13 15.53
C ALA A 231 -1.35 11.07 14.68
N VAL A 232 -1.28 11.24 13.39
CA VAL A 232 -1.77 10.28 12.39
C VAL A 232 -0.57 9.61 11.76
N PHE A 233 -0.56 8.29 11.79
CA PHE A 233 0.44 7.48 11.11
C PHE A 233 -0.04 7.15 9.69
N LYS A 234 0.86 7.25 8.73
CA LYS A 234 0.62 6.82 7.36
C LYS A 234 1.34 5.50 7.12
N VAL A 235 0.58 4.43 7.00
CA VAL A 235 1.09 3.11 6.65
C VAL A 235 0.99 2.96 5.14
N SER A 236 2.12 2.76 4.45
CA SER A 236 2.16 2.61 3.01
C SER A 236 2.81 1.29 2.61
N GLN A 237 2.22 0.62 1.61
CA GLN A 237 2.73 -0.59 1.01
C GLN A 237 2.81 -0.43 -0.51
N ALA A 238 3.90 -0.91 -1.10
CA ALA A 238 4.07 -0.95 -2.55
C ALA A 238 4.19 -2.39 -3.01
N VAL A 239 3.46 -2.74 -4.08
CA VAL A 239 3.48 -4.07 -4.69
C VAL A 239 3.71 -3.95 -6.19
N THR A 240 4.54 -4.82 -6.71
CA THR A 240 4.71 -5.00 -8.16
C THR A 240 3.99 -6.27 -8.59
N VAL A 241 3.04 -6.13 -9.49
CA VAL A 241 2.21 -7.25 -9.97
C VAL A 241 2.41 -7.47 -11.45
N SER A 242 2.71 -8.71 -11.81
CA SER A 242 2.84 -9.12 -13.21
C SER A 242 1.54 -9.76 -13.70
N TYR A 243 1.03 -9.25 -14.81
CA TYR A 243 -0.17 -9.76 -15.48
C TYR A 243 0.18 -10.29 -16.86
N LYS A 244 -0.38 -11.44 -17.20
CA LYS A 244 -0.47 -11.95 -18.56
C LYS A 244 -1.83 -11.56 -19.14
N MET A 245 -1.84 -10.94 -20.31
CA MET A 245 -3.04 -10.36 -20.93
C MET A 245 -3.21 -10.91 -22.36
N TRP A 246 -4.45 -11.26 -22.72
CA TRP A 246 -4.86 -11.71 -24.06
C TRP A 246 -5.99 -10.85 -24.60
#